data_bfe5e85a0751664fe94a6d1eec10131a
#
_entry.id   bfe5e85a0751664fe94a6d1eec10131a
#
_cell.length_a   1.000
_cell.length_b   1.000
_cell.length_c   1.000
_cell.angle_alpha   90.00
_cell.angle_beta   90.00
_cell.angle_gamma   90.00
#
_symmetry.space_group_name_H-M   'P 1'
#
loop_
_entity.id
_entity.type
_entity.pdbx_description
1 polymer ?
#
loop_
_entity_poly.entity_id
_entity_poly.type
_entity_poly.pdbx_seq_one_letter_code
_entity_poly.pdbx_strand_id
1 'polypeptide(L)'
;YSFPTRRSSDLDYSHYSFLPTEEADKAFTKPERIIEETEALSRPETFWAENRPQAAISQQENSVDRLMAQLRGYPVYYWTEKVLSILFTGYIPTSKEAPLFYIGPMNATISGNTLEGPRIRAGGMTTAWLNPHLFGKGYIAYGFKDERLKGLAEVEYSFKKKKEYANEFPIHSLKVRYESDVNQYGQNYLYTSKDNVFLALKREKDDRIGYYRQAEMSYTNEFYSGFSFQLTARRRTDESSYLIPFLRKDGEVYSPVKDFSTSAAELKLRYAPNEKFFQTQWNRFP
;
A
#
# COMPACT_ATOMS: atom_id res chain seq x y z
N TYR A 1 -15.82 -7.68 -2.74
CA TYR A 1 -16.29 -7.62 -1.34
C TYR A 1 -17.60 -6.86 -1.33
N SER A 2 -18.71 -7.56 -1.20
CA SER A 2 -19.97 -6.96 -0.78
C SER A 2 -19.83 -6.76 0.73
N PHE A 3 -19.59 -5.52 1.15
CA PHE A 3 -19.83 -5.16 2.54
C PHE A 3 -21.29 -5.50 2.83
N PRO A 4 -21.60 -6.24 3.90
CA PRO A 4 -22.97 -6.37 4.32
C PRO A 4 -23.47 -4.95 4.59
N THR A 5 -24.33 -4.45 3.73
CA THR A 5 -25.09 -3.23 3.96
C THR A 5 -25.98 -3.54 5.16
N ARG A 6 -25.47 -3.32 6.38
CA ARG A 6 -26.30 -3.37 7.57
C ARG A 6 -27.35 -2.28 7.39
N ARG A 7 -28.62 -2.68 7.43
CA ARG A 7 -29.72 -1.73 7.45
C ARG A 7 -29.59 -0.91 8.75
N SER A 8 -29.96 0.37 8.71
CA SER A 8 -29.94 1.23 9.89
C SER A 8 -30.77 0.69 11.06
N SER A 9 -31.68 -0.24 10.81
CA SER A 9 -32.46 -0.96 11.81
C SER A 9 -31.66 -1.99 12.62
N ASP A 10 -30.43 -2.33 12.22
CA ASP A 10 -29.58 -3.30 12.91
C ASP A 10 -28.64 -2.62 13.92
N LEU A 11 -28.72 -1.30 14.07
CA LEU A 11 -27.96 -0.54 15.04
C LEU A 11 -28.72 -0.50 16.37
N ASP A 12 -28.18 -1.18 17.37
CA ASP A 12 -28.70 -1.13 18.74
C ASP A 12 -27.85 -0.12 19.53
N TYR A 13 -28.51 0.91 20.08
CA TYR A 13 -27.89 1.97 20.87
C TYR A 13 -28.11 1.68 22.33
N SER A 14 -27.07 1.31 23.05
CA SER A 14 -27.07 1.16 24.51
C SER A 14 -26.02 2.10 25.14
N HIS A 15 -26.24 2.47 26.38
CA HIS A 15 -25.33 3.31 27.17
C HIS A 15 -25.01 4.69 26.56
N TYR A 16 -26.00 5.37 25.99
CA TYR A 16 -25.80 6.72 25.46
C TYR A 16 -25.92 7.77 26.59
N SER A 17 -25.11 8.83 26.48
CA SER A 17 -25.13 10.00 27.34
C SER A 17 -25.52 11.22 26.52
N PHE A 18 -26.38 12.07 27.08
CA PHE A 18 -26.76 13.35 26.46
C PHE A 18 -25.79 14.49 26.79
N LEU A 19 -24.84 14.25 27.70
CA LEU A 19 -23.82 15.23 28.05
C LEU A 19 -22.55 14.91 27.27
N PRO A 20 -22.00 15.86 26.48
CA PRO A 20 -20.72 15.69 25.83
C PRO A 20 -19.64 15.52 26.90
N THR A 21 -18.84 14.50 26.75
CA THR A 21 -17.64 14.32 27.56
C THR A 21 -16.45 15.03 26.88
N GLU A 22 -15.47 15.49 27.66
CA GLU A 22 -14.26 16.11 27.08
C GLU A 22 -13.53 15.19 26.09
N GLU A 23 -13.64 13.88 26.26
CA GLU A 23 -13.09 12.89 25.32
C GLU A 23 -13.86 12.86 23.99
N ALA A 24 -15.19 12.98 24.02
CA ALA A 24 -16.03 13.07 22.83
C ALA A 24 -15.72 14.36 22.06
N ASP A 25 -15.61 15.51 22.74
CA ASP A 25 -15.26 16.76 22.08
C ASP A 25 -13.87 16.71 21.41
N LYS A 26 -12.88 16.09 22.06
CA LYS A 26 -11.56 15.86 21.47
C LYS A 26 -11.61 14.92 20.27
N ALA A 27 -12.50 13.92 20.28
CA ALA A 27 -12.68 13.02 19.15
C ALA A 27 -13.31 13.71 17.94
N PHE A 28 -14.27 14.62 18.15
CA PHE A 28 -14.92 15.37 17.08
C PHE A 28 -14.06 16.45 16.43
N THR A 29 -13.00 16.90 17.09
CA THR A 29 -12.06 17.90 16.54
C THR A 29 -11.03 17.31 15.59
N LYS A 30 -10.89 15.98 15.56
CA LYS A 30 -9.96 15.31 14.64
C LYS A 30 -10.50 15.30 13.22
N PRO A 31 -9.60 15.40 12.19
CA PRO A 31 -10.01 15.32 10.78
C PRO A 31 -10.43 13.90 10.36
N GLU A 32 -9.98 12.86 11.07
CA GLU A 32 -10.35 11.47 10.77
C GLU A 32 -11.80 11.21 11.20
N ARG A 33 -12.64 10.77 10.25
CA ARG A 33 -14.03 10.37 10.54
C ARG A 33 -14.12 9.01 11.21
N ILE A 34 -13.35 8.08 10.70
CA ILE A 34 -13.31 6.69 11.15
C ILE A 34 -11.85 6.28 11.19
N ILE A 35 -11.42 5.78 12.33
CA ILE A 35 -10.10 5.16 12.51
C ILE A 35 -10.38 3.69 12.77
N GLU A 36 -9.98 2.82 11.84
CA GLU A 36 -10.04 1.39 12.01
C GLU A 36 -8.79 0.96 12.79
N GLU A 37 -9.00 0.48 14.01
CA GLU A 37 -7.90 -0.05 14.81
C GLU A 37 -7.51 -1.43 14.30
N THR A 38 -6.20 -1.70 14.26
CA THR A 38 -5.65 -2.99 13.79
C THR A 38 -6.21 -4.18 14.57
N GLU A 39 -6.50 -3.99 15.84
CA GLU A 39 -7.08 -5.02 16.70
C GLU A 39 -8.57 -5.25 16.46
N ALA A 40 -9.26 -4.36 15.75
CA ALA A 40 -10.71 -4.45 15.56
C ALA A 40 -11.15 -5.75 14.89
N LEU A 41 -10.33 -6.27 13.95
CA LEU A 41 -10.59 -7.53 13.23
C LEU A 41 -10.09 -8.77 13.97
N SER A 42 -9.21 -8.61 14.96
CA SER A 42 -8.56 -9.70 15.70
C SER A 42 -9.07 -9.86 17.13
N ARG A 43 -10.10 -9.12 17.53
CA ARG A 43 -10.66 -9.20 18.87
C ARG A 43 -11.19 -10.60 19.17
N PRO A 44 -10.92 -11.16 20.37
CA PRO A 44 -11.34 -12.51 20.73
C PRO A 44 -12.86 -12.62 20.78
N GLU A 45 -13.38 -13.82 20.58
CA GLU A 45 -14.82 -14.14 20.62
C GLU A 45 -15.47 -13.70 21.95
N THR A 46 -14.73 -13.76 23.05
CA THR A 46 -15.18 -13.31 24.39
C THR A 46 -15.53 -11.82 24.40
N PHE A 47 -14.74 -10.97 23.72
CA PHE A 47 -15.03 -9.56 23.58
C PHE A 47 -16.36 -9.32 22.85
N TRP A 48 -16.61 -10.07 21.78
CA TRP A 48 -17.85 -9.94 21.02
C TRP A 48 -19.06 -10.50 21.80
N ALA A 49 -18.87 -11.59 22.56
CA ALA A 49 -19.92 -12.15 23.39
C ALA A 49 -20.38 -11.17 24.50
N GLU A 50 -19.46 -10.40 25.08
CA GLU A 50 -19.75 -9.42 26.13
C GLU A 50 -20.36 -8.13 25.56
N ASN A 51 -19.97 -7.72 24.36
CA ASN A 51 -20.37 -6.44 23.76
C ASN A 51 -21.50 -6.55 22.73
N ARG A 52 -21.96 -7.75 22.38
CA ARG A 52 -23.13 -7.95 21.52
C ARG A 52 -24.40 -8.03 22.37
N PRO A 53 -25.43 -7.21 22.09
CA PRO A 53 -26.76 -7.40 22.70
C PRO A 53 -27.29 -8.79 22.34
N GLN A 54 -27.76 -9.54 23.32
CA GLN A 54 -28.25 -10.93 23.12
C GLN A 54 -29.44 -11.03 22.14
N ALA A 55 -30.14 -9.94 21.88
CA ALA A 55 -31.27 -9.88 20.95
C ALA A 55 -30.88 -9.75 19.46
N ALA A 56 -29.61 -9.44 19.16
CA ALA A 56 -29.17 -9.08 17.80
C ALA A 56 -28.66 -10.27 16.96
N ILE A 57 -28.55 -11.46 17.54
CA ILE A 57 -28.05 -12.63 16.78
C ILE A 57 -29.25 -13.30 16.10
N SER A 58 -29.47 -12.98 14.83
CA SER A 58 -30.49 -13.66 14.04
C SER A 58 -30.10 -15.15 13.84
N GLN A 59 -31.12 -16.02 13.76
CA GLN A 59 -30.87 -17.44 13.43
C GLN A 59 -30.08 -17.62 12.12
N GLN A 60 -30.21 -16.66 11.22
CA GLN A 60 -29.52 -16.62 9.93
C GLN A 60 -28.01 -16.33 10.07
N GLU A 61 -27.60 -15.42 10.95
CA GLU A 61 -26.17 -15.15 11.22
C GLU A 61 -25.50 -16.39 11.83
N ASN A 62 -26.15 -17.03 12.80
CA ASN A 62 -25.66 -18.29 13.40
C ASN A 62 -25.50 -19.42 12.35
N SER A 63 -26.37 -19.50 11.36
CA SER A 63 -26.28 -20.52 10.31
C SER A 63 -25.11 -20.26 9.35
N VAL A 64 -24.86 -18.98 9.01
CA VAL A 64 -23.72 -18.59 8.16
C VAL A 64 -22.40 -18.83 8.88
N ASP A 65 -22.29 -18.44 10.13
CA ASP A 65 -21.07 -18.64 10.92
C ASP A 65 -20.75 -20.13 11.11
N ARG A 66 -21.76 -20.95 11.36
CA ARG A 66 -21.61 -22.42 11.41
C ARG A 66 -21.18 -23.00 10.08
N LEU A 67 -21.79 -22.57 8.97
CA LEU A 67 -21.40 -23.00 7.63
C LEU A 67 -19.94 -22.62 7.33
N MET A 68 -19.55 -21.39 7.63
CA MET A 68 -18.19 -20.93 7.42
C MET A 68 -17.17 -21.69 8.30
N ALA A 69 -17.53 -21.97 9.55
CA ALA A 69 -16.70 -22.80 10.44
C ALA A 69 -16.55 -24.23 9.88
N GLN A 70 -17.62 -24.83 9.39
CA GLN A 70 -17.59 -26.15 8.74
C GLN A 70 -16.73 -26.14 7.46
N LEU A 71 -16.89 -25.12 6.59
CA LEU A 71 -16.12 -24.98 5.36
C LEU A 71 -14.62 -24.82 5.66
N ARG A 72 -14.25 -24.05 6.69
CA ARG A 72 -12.85 -23.93 7.14
C ARG A 72 -12.26 -25.21 7.71
N GLY A 73 -13.09 -26.16 8.10
CA GLY A 73 -12.66 -27.53 8.47
C GLY A 73 -12.16 -28.36 7.28
N TYR A 74 -12.52 -27.99 6.04
CA TYR A 74 -12.01 -28.66 4.85
C TYR A 74 -10.66 -28.08 4.42
N PRO A 75 -9.59 -28.88 4.32
CA PRO A 75 -8.25 -28.40 3.99
C PRO A 75 -8.19 -27.61 2.68
N VAL A 76 -8.94 -28.04 1.65
CA VAL A 76 -9.00 -27.37 0.35
C VAL A 76 -9.56 -25.96 0.49
N TYR A 77 -10.69 -25.81 1.20
CA TYR A 77 -11.30 -24.51 1.41
C TYR A 77 -10.39 -23.59 2.24
N TYR A 78 -9.82 -24.10 3.34
CA TYR A 78 -8.90 -23.37 4.20
C TYR A 78 -7.70 -22.80 3.42
N TRP A 79 -7.04 -23.65 2.64
CA TRP A 79 -5.89 -23.22 1.86
C TRP A 79 -6.27 -22.27 0.72
N THR A 80 -7.41 -22.49 0.07
CA THR A 80 -7.92 -21.57 -0.98
C THR A 80 -8.23 -20.20 -0.39
N GLU A 81 -8.93 -20.11 0.74
CA GLU A 81 -9.20 -18.86 1.46
C GLU A 81 -7.90 -18.13 1.82
N LYS A 82 -6.91 -18.87 2.35
CA LYS A 82 -5.59 -18.32 2.70
C LYS A 82 -4.84 -17.77 1.49
N VAL A 83 -4.75 -18.55 0.42
CA VAL A 83 -4.06 -18.14 -0.81
C VAL A 83 -4.74 -16.92 -1.42
N LEU A 84 -6.06 -16.92 -1.55
CA LEU A 84 -6.81 -15.78 -2.06
C LEU A 84 -6.63 -14.54 -1.16
N SER A 85 -6.72 -14.71 0.15
CA SER A 85 -6.47 -13.60 1.09
C SER A 85 -5.09 -12.99 0.89
N ILE A 86 -4.04 -13.81 0.78
CA ILE A 86 -2.66 -13.34 0.54
C ILE A 86 -2.54 -12.65 -0.83
N LEU A 87 -3.17 -13.18 -1.87
CA LEU A 87 -3.16 -12.56 -3.21
C LEU A 87 -3.86 -11.20 -3.23
N PHE A 88 -4.96 -11.05 -2.49
CA PHE A 88 -5.71 -9.80 -2.42
C PHE A 88 -5.11 -8.78 -1.45
N THR A 89 -4.71 -9.18 -0.26
CA THR A 89 -4.08 -8.26 0.71
C THR A 89 -2.66 -7.89 0.31
N GLY A 90 -2.00 -8.77 -0.41
CA GLY A 90 -0.66 -8.56 -0.94
C GLY A 90 0.45 -8.70 0.10
N TYR A 91 0.17 -8.67 1.40
CA TYR A 91 1.19 -8.68 2.44
C TYR A 91 0.92 -9.73 3.51
N ILE A 92 2.01 -10.31 4.03
CA ILE A 92 1.99 -11.27 5.14
C ILE A 92 2.63 -10.59 6.35
N PRO A 93 1.89 -10.37 7.44
CA PRO A 93 2.45 -9.85 8.67
C PRO A 93 3.29 -10.93 9.37
N THR A 94 4.40 -10.53 10.00
CA THR A 94 5.25 -11.44 10.79
C THR A 94 4.61 -11.85 12.12
N SER A 95 3.66 -11.06 12.62
CA SER A 95 2.85 -11.35 13.80
C SER A 95 1.43 -10.86 13.60
N LYS A 96 0.44 -11.43 14.30
CA LYS A 96 -0.95 -11.01 14.21
C LYS A 96 -1.23 -9.73 15.01
N GLU A 97 -0.62 -9.58 16.19
CA GLU A 97 -0.92 -8.49 17.13
C GLU A 97 0.03 -7.30 16.96
N ALA A 98 1.34 -7.59 16.79
CA ALA A 98 2.37 -6.55 16.67
C ALA A 98 3.35 -6.92 15.55
N PRO A 99 2.97 -6.77 14.28
CA PRO A 99 3.83 -7.14 13.17
C PRO A 99 5.01 -6.17 13.05
N LEU A 100 6.23 -6.65 13.23
CA LEU A 100 7.44 -5.85 13.02
C LEU A 100 7.70 -5.59 11.54
N PHE A 101 7.34 -6.57 10.69
CA PHE A 101 7.53 -6.52 9.24
C PHE A 101 6.31 -7.05 8.51
N TYR A 102 6.06 -6.48 7.34
CA TYR A 102 5.17 -7.02 6.33
C TYR A 102 6.00 -7.55 5.16
N ILE A 103 5.85 -8.83 4.83
CA ILE A 103 6.50 -9.47 3.69
C ILE A 103 5.57 -9.35 2.47
N GLY A 104 6.09 -8.90 1.35
CA GLY A 104 5.29 -8.73 0.14
C GLY A 104 5.69 -7.50 -0.70
N PRO A 105 4.85 -7.07 -1.62
CA PRO A 105 3.52 -7.63 -1.95
C PRO A 105 3.59 -8.99 -2.65
N MET A 106 2.82 -9.96 -2.17
CA MET A 106 2.86 -11.35 -2.64
C MET A 106 2.34 -11.51 -4.07
N ASN A 107 1.42 -10.65 -4.50
CA ASN A 107 0.92 -10.61 -5.87
C ASN A 107 1.96 -10.09 -6.89
N ALA A 108 3.11 -9.63 -6.44
CA ALA A 108 4.23 -9.18 -7.27
C ALA A 108 5.47 -10.08 -7.12
N THR A 109 5.35 -11.21 -6.38
CA THR A 109 6.47 -12.15 -6.19
C THR A 109 6.88 -12.83 -7.48
N ILE A 110 5.89 -13.18 -8.30
CA ILE A 110 6.11 -13.78 -9.62
C ILE A 110 5.43 -12.88 -10.64
N SER A 111 6.20 -12.45 -11.62
CA SER A 111 5.74 -11.62 -12.72
C SER A 111 6.54 -11.92 -13.98
N GLY A 112 6.33 -11.16 -15.03
CA GLY A 112 7.13 -11.30 -16.24
C GLY A 112 6.74 -10.27 -17.28
N ASN A 113 7.69 -9.97 -18.17
CA ASN A 113 7.49 -9.09 -19.30
C ASN A 113 8.44 -9.50 -20.45
N THR A 114 8.29 -8.85 -21.60
CA THR A 114 9.04 -9.19 -22.81
C THR A 114 10.55 -8.97 -22.65
N LEU A 115 10.98 -8.02 -21.82
CA LEU A 115 12.38 -7.68 -21.60
C LEU A 115 13.07 -8.65 -20.64
N GLU A 116 12.45 -8.89 -19.49
CA GLU A 116 13.01 -9.68 -18.38
C GLU A 116 12.70 -11.18 -18.47
N GLY A 117 11.67 -11.56 -19.26
CA GLY A 117 11.11 -12.90 -19.21
C GLY A 117 10.40 -13.14 -17.88
N PRO A 118 10.41 -14.38 -17.36
CA PRO A 118 9.98 -14.65 -15.99
C PRO A 118 10.81 -13.83 -14.99
N ARG A 119 10.15 -13.31 -13.96
CA ARG A 119 10.75 -12.48 -12.91
C ARG A 119 10.30 -12.94 -11.55
N ILE A 120 11.24 -13.06 -10.63
CA ILE A 120 10.98 -13.32 -9.21
C ILE A 120 11.36 -12.09 -8.41
N ARG A 121 10.52 -11.73 -7.43
CA ARG A 121 10.71 -10.60 -6.54
C ARG A 121 10.44 -11.00 -5.09
N ALA A 122 11.31 -10.55 -4.18
CA ALA A 122 11.12 -10.63 -2.74
C ALA A 122 11.24 -9.24 -2.13
N GLY A 123 10.33 -8.89 -1.24
CA GLY A 123 10.33 -7.57 -0.63
C GLY A 123 9.50 -7.50 0.63
N GLY A 124 9.45 -6.30 1.21
CA GLY A 124 8.68 -6.04 2.41
C GLY A 124 8.82 -4.61 2.92
N MET A 125 8.21 -4.37 4.07
CA MET A 125 8.29 -3.09 4.76
C MET A 125 8.26 -3.28 6.28
N THR A 126 8.83 -2.31 6.99
CA THR A 126 8.76 -2.22 8.45
C THR A 126 7.49 -1.51 8.89
N THR A 127 7.14 -1.67 10.16
CA THR A 127 6.01 -1.01 10.80
C THR A 127 6.47 -0.14 11.96
N ALA A 128 5.56 0.64 12.54
CA ALA A 128 5.84 1.43 13.73
C ALA A 128 6.10 0.58 14.98
N TRP A 129 5.72 -0.70 14.98
CA TRP A 129 6.06 -1.64 16.05
C TRP A 129 7.56 -1.91 16.14
N LEU A 130 8.28 -1.86 15.02
CA LEU A 130 9.74 -1.93 15.02
C LEU A 130 10.35 -0.60 15.46
N ASN A 131 9.94 0.49 14.87
CA ASN A 131 10.34 1.84 15.24
C ASN A 131 9.26 2.85 14.81
N PRO A 132 8.67 3.64 15.74
CA PRO A 132 7.56 4.55 15.42
C PRO A 132 7.97 5.79 14.62
N HIS A 133 9.27 5.99 14.39
CA HIS A 133 9.81 7.11 13.64
C HIS A 133 10.55 6.71 12.36
N LEU A 134 11.02 5.46 12.27
CA LEU A 134 11.84 5.02 11.14
C LEU A 134 11.16 3.86 10.39
N PHE A 135 10.88 4.08 9.12
CA PHE A 135 10.23 3.11 8.25
C PHE A 135 11.15 2.75 7.10
N GLY A 136 11.27 1.46 6.83
CA GLY A 136 11.99 0.92 5.70
C GLY A 136 11.05 0.15 4.77
N LYS A 137 11.25 0.29 3.47
CA LYS A 137 10.56 -0.48 2.45
C LYS A 137 11.55 -0.85 1.36
N GLY A 138 11.45 -2.07 0.86
CA GLY A 138 12.36 -2.46 -0.22
C GLY A 138 11.99 -3.78 -0.85
N TYR A 139 12.63 -4.05 -1.98
CA TYR A 139 12.58 -5.33 -2.64
C TYR A 139 13.84 -5.58 -3.47
N ILE A 140 14.08 -6.85 -3.75
CA ILE A 140 15.05 -7.33 -4.72
C ILE A 140 14.29 -8.18 -5.74
N ALA A 141 14.62 -8.03 -7.03
CA ALA A 141 14.02 -8.79 -8.11
C ALA A 141 15.08 -9.26 -9.10
N TYR A 142 14.84 -10.41 -9.72
CA TYR A 142 15.70 -11.00 -10.74
C TYR A 142 14.89 -11.41 -11.96
N GLY A 143 15.30 -10.93 -13.13
CA GLY A 143 14.75 -11.33 -14.42
C GLY A 143 15.60 -12.45 -15.04
N PHE A 144 14.97 -13.53 -15.46
CA PHE A 144 15.69 -14.70 -15.97
C PHE A 144 16.17 -14.55 -17.40
N LYS A 145 15.57 -13.66 -18.19
CA LYS A 145 15.97 -13.45 -19.58
C LYS A 145 17.07 -12.40 -19.73
N ASP A 146 16.99 -11.33 -18.93
CA ASP A 146 17.99 -10.26 -18.96
C ASP A 146 19.13 -10.46 -17.95
N GLU A 147 19.00 -11.46 -17.07
CA GLU A 147 19.97 -11.85 -16.05
C GLU A 147 20.42 -10.69 -15.14
N ARG A 148 19.52 -9.71 -14.92
CA ARG A 148 19.82 -8.51 -14.14
C ARG A 148 19.11 -8.54 -12.78
N LEU A 149 19.87 -8.12 -11.77
CA LEU A 149 19.36 -7.83 -10.44
C LEU A 149 18.81 -6.40 -10.41
N LYS A 150 17.62 -6.26 -9.87
CA LYS A 150 16.88 -5.00 -9.74
C LYS A 150 16.38 -4.85 -8.30
N GLY A 151 16.04 -3.65 -7.90
CA GLY A 151 15.55 -3.46 -6.56
C GLY A 151 15.17 -2.03 -6.23
N LEU A 152 14.57 -1.91 -5.05
CA LEU A 152 14.16 -0.67 -4.41
C LEU A 152 14.60 -0.70 -2.95
N ALA A 153 15.15 0.40 -2.50
CA ALA A 153 15.37 0.70 -1.08
C ALA A 153 14.77 2.07 -0.78
N GLU A 154 13.89 2.13 0.20
CA GLU A 154 13.24 3.34 0.67
C GLU A 154 13.36 3.41 2.18
N VAL A 155 13.77 4.55 2.69
CA VAL A 155 13.82 4.86 4.12
C VAL A 155 13.06 6.15 4.35
N GLU A 156 12.12 6.13 5.28
CA GLU A 156 11.32 7.28 5.68
C GLU A 156 11.46 7.53 7.17
N TYR A 157 11.90 8.74 7.51
CA TYR A 157 11.95 9.21 8.89
C TYR A 157 10.76 10.11 9.17
N SER A 158 9.89 9.71 10.09
CA SER A 158 8.76 10.50 10.56
C SER A 158 9.13 11.31 11.79
N PHE A 159 8.98 12.63 11.70
CA PHE A 159 9.19 13.55 12.82
C PHE A 159 8.11 13.42 13.90
N LYS A 160 6.97 12.81 13.53
CA LYS A 160 5.87 12.50 14.47
C LYS A 160 5.82 11.00 14.73
N LYS A 161 5.59 10.63 15.99
CA LYS A 161 5.40 9.24 16.39
C LYS A 161 4.16 8.68 15.69
N LYS A 162 4.33 7.54 15.03
CA LYS A 162 3.26 6.80 14.35
C LYS A 162 2.82 5.63 15.21
N LYS A 163 1.57 5.19 15.04
CA LYS A 163 1.03 4.03 15.75
C LYS A 163 1.35 2.73 15.00
N GLU A 164 1.20 2.72 13.69
CA GLU A 164 1.37 1.52 12.87
C GLU A 164 2.08 1.79 11.53
N TYR A 165 1.68 2.85 10.79
CA TYR A 165 2.18 3.12 9.44
C TYR A 165 2.75 4.52 9.28
N ALA A 166 3.67 4.67 8.33
CA ALA A 166 4.28 5.97 8.00
C ALA A 166 3.26 6.99 7.47
N ASN A 167 2.22 6.55 6.76
CA ASN A 167 1.21 7.40 6.11
C ASN A 167 0.09 7.88 7.03
N GLU A 168 0.13 7.56 8.33
CA GLU A 168 -0.85 8.08 9.29
C GLU A 168 -0.81 9.62 9.35
N PHE A 169 -2.01 10.20 9.47
CA PHE A 169 -2.16 11.65 9.62
C PHE A 169 -1.68 12.14 11.02
N PRO A 170 -1.07 13.32 11.10
CA PRO A 170 -0.53 14.13 10.03
C PRO A 170 0.85 13.62 9.59
N ILE A 171 1.11 13.63 8.29
CA ILE A 171 2.43 13.28 7.75
C ILE A 171 3.39 14.44 8.01
N HIS A 172 4.52 14.14 8.62
CA HIS A 172 5.67 15.03 8.73
C HIS A 172 6.91 14.16 8.64
N SER A 173 7.43 14.01 7.44
CA SER A 173 8.47 13.02 7.17
C SER A 173 9.48 13.47 6.11
N LEU A 174 10.67 12.90 6.20
CA LEU A 174 11.72 12.93 5.19
C LEU A 174 11.89 11.51 4.66
N LYS A 175 11.75 11.34 3.35
CA LYS A 175 11.86 10.07 2.65
C LYS A 175 12.99 10.11 1.63
N VAL A 176 13.81 9.08 1.62
CA VAL A 176 14.85 8.84 0.63
C VAL A 176 14.58 7.50 -0.03
N ARG A 177 14.61 7.48 -1.35
CA ARG A 177 14.32 6.30 -2.16
C ARG A 177 15.38 6.15 -3.26
N TYR A 178 15.86 4.95 -3.41
CA TYR A 178 16.65 4.54 -4.56
C TYR A 178 16.00 3.34 -5.21
N GLU A 179 15.86 3.38 -6.53
CA GLU A 179 15.25 2.31 -7.30
C GLU A 179 16.05 2.08 -8.59
N SER A 180 16.33 0.82 -8.89
CA SER A 180 16.90 0.39 -10.15
C SER A 180 16.01 -0.73 -10.70
N ASP A 181 15.29 -0.47 -11.78
CA ASP A 181 14.29 -1.40 -12.28
C ASP A 181 13.97 -1.16 -13.77
N VAL A 182 12.95 -1.82 -14.30
CA VAL A 182 12.40 -1.60 -15.63
C VAL A 182 11.17 -0.69 -15.58
N ASN A 183 10.96 0.06 -16.64
CA ASN A 183 9.78 0.91 -16.81
C ASN A 183 9.15 0.66 -18.16
N GLN A 184 7.83 0.58 -18.19
CA GLN A 184 7.05 0.52 -19.41
C GLN A 184 6.62 1.95 -19.79
N TYR A 185 7.19 2.46 -20.88
CA TYR A 185 6.91 3.82 -21.34
C TYR A 185 5.49 3.94 -21.88
N GLY A 186 4.82 5.01 -21.46
CA GLY A 186 3.42 5.28 -21.84
C GLY A 186 2.38 4.60 -20.95
N GLN A 187 2.77 3.83 -19.95
CA GLN A 187 1.87 3.29 -18.93
C GLN A 187 2.11 3.93 -17.57
N ASN A 188 1.03 4.26 -16.88
CA ASN A 188 1.05 4.78 -15.52
C ASN A 188 0.17 3.90 -14.63
N TYR A 189 0.78 3.24 -13.66
CA TYR A 189 0.11 2.35 -12.73
C TYR A 189 -0.26 3.13 -11.46
N LEU A 190 -1.49 3.66 -11.40
CA LEU A 190 -1.94 4.49 -10.27
C LEU A 190 -2.32 3.66 -9.04
N TYR A 191 -2.94 2.49 -9.25
CA TYR A 191 -3.55 1.70 -8.17
C TYR A 191 -3.00 0.28 -8.04
N THR A 192 -2.09 -0.11 -8.92
CA THR A 192 -1.51 -1.46 -8.91
C THR A 192 0.00 -1.40 -9.12
N SER A 193 0.71 -2.44 -8.71
CA SER A 193 2.13 -2.58 -9.04
C SER A 193 2.29 -3.01 -10.49
N LYS A 194 3.30 -2.49 -11.18
CA LYS A 194 3.72 -2.97 -12.51
C LYS A 194 4.05 -4.47 -12.53
N ASP A 195 4.48 -5.00 -11.39
CA ASP A 195 4.88 -6.41 -11.21
C ASP A 195 3.71 -7.30 -10.78
N ASN A 196 2.45 -6.81 -10.84
CA ASN A 196 1.29 -7.61 -10.45
C ASN A 196 1.16 -8.83 -11.38
N VAL A 197 1.04 -10.02 -10.80
CA VAL A 197 0.92 -11.29 -11.53
C VAL A 197 -0.23 -11.30 -12.55
N PHE A 198 -1.33 -10.59 -12.26
CA PHE A 198 -2.45 -10.48 -13.18
C PHE A 198 -2.12 -9.65 -14.43
N LEU A 199 -1.18 -8.72 -14.35
CA LEU A 199 -0.67 -7.98 -15.50
C LEU A 199 0.26 -8.84 -16.36
N ALA A 200 1.02 -9.75 -15.74
CA ALA A 200 1.89 -10.68 -16.45
C ALA A 200 1.10 -11.70 -17.31
N LEU A 201 -0.16 -11.97 -16.93
CA LEU A 201 -1.09 -12.83 -17.71
C LEU A 201 -1.73 -12.11 -18.90
N LYS A 202 -1.47 -10.82 -19.07
CA LYS A 202 -1.96 -10.04 -20.20
C LYS A 202 -1.38 -10.58 -21.51
N ARG A 203 -2.25 -10.75 -22.52
CA ARG A 203 -1.86 -11.30 -23.84
C ARG A 203 -1.15 -10.29 -24.75
N GLU A 204 -1.15 -9.01 -24.40
CA GLU A 204 -0.57 -7.95 -25.20
C GLU A 204 0.95 -7.90 -25.01
N LYS A 205 1.69 -7.80 -26.11
CA LYS A 205 3.15 -7.70 -26.05
C LYS A 205 3.56 -6.32 -25.51
N ASP A 206 4.31 -6.33 -24.45
CA ASP A 206 4.96 -5.14 -23.91
C ASP A 206 6.30 -4.94 -24.64
N ASP A 207 6.31 -4.03 -25.61
CA ASP A 207 7.47 -3.74 -26.48
C ASP A 207 8.16 -2.41 -26.15
N ARG A 208 7.59 -1.63 -25.18
CA ARG A 208 8.12 -0.31 -24.79
C ARG A 208 8.72 -0.33 -23.39
N ILE A 209 9.64 -1.27 -23.15
CA ILE A 209 10.27 -1.45 -21.84
C ILE A 209 11.74 -1.07 -21.89
N GLY A 210 12.17 -0.21 -20.98
CA GLY A 210 13.57 0.17 -20.78
C GLY A 210 13.95 0.07 -19.32
N TYR A 211 15.25 0.18 -19.04
CA TYR A 211 15.77 0.21 -17.68
C TYR A 211 15.82 1.64 -17.14
N TYR A 212 15.73 1.79 -15.84
CA TYR A 212 15.97 3.07 -15.19
C TYR A 212 16.62 2.90 -13.82
N ARG A 213 17.31 3.93 -13.40
CA ARG A 213 17.82 4.11 -12.04
C ARG A 213 17.35 5.47 -11.55
N GLN A 214 16.78 5.51 -10.36
CA GLN A 214 16.20 6.74 -9.79
C GLN A 214 16.61 6.89 -8.34
N ALA A 215 17.15 8.05 -8.01
CA ALA A 215 17.31 8.52 -6.63
C ALA A 215 16.31 9.64 -6.39
N GLU A 216 15.59 9.58 -5.29
CA GLU A 216 14.55 10.54 -4.92
C GLU A 216 14.65 10.87 -3.44
N MET A 217 14.49 12.14 -3.12
CA MET A 217 14.36 12.63 -1.76
C MET A 217 13.12 13.51 -1.68
N SER A 218 12.24 13.23 -0.73
CA SER A 218 11.00 14.00 -0.55
C SER A 218 10.80 14.38 0.92
N TYR A 219 10.43 15.64 1.15
CA TYR A 219 10.03 16.16 2.45
C TYR A 219 8.56 16.55 2.39
N THR A 220 7.76 15.96 3.27
CA THR A 220 6.31 16.19 3.35
C THR A 220 5.94 16.71 4.72
N ASN A 221 5.10 17.74 4.76
CA ASN A 221 4.52 18.22 6.01
C ASN A 221 3.03 18.54 5.83
N GLU A 222 2.20 17.92 6.68
CA GLU A 222 0.75 18.13 6.76
C GLU A 222 0.40 18.83 8.07
N PHE A 223 -0.50 19.80 7.98
CA PHE A 223 -1.00 20.58 9.11
C PHE A 223 -2.48 20.29 9.36
N TYR A 224 -2.90 20.42 10.60
CA TYR A 224 -4.33 20.29 10.99
C TYR A 224 -5.23 21.34 10.36
N SER A 225 -4.68 22.46 9.87
CA SER A 225 -5.40 23.50 9.14
C SER A 225 -5.89 23.07 7.75
N GLY A 226 -5.54 21.85 7.31
CA GLY A 226 -5.80 21.36 5.95
C GLY A 226 -4.78 21.83 4.91
N PHE A 227 -3.75 22.56 5.31
CA PHE A 227 -2.62 22.88 4.45
C PHE A 227 -1.58 21.75 4.49
N SER A 228 -1.00 21.44 3.36
CA SER A 228 0.13 20.53 3.25
C SER A 228 1.05 20.93 2.10
N PHE A 229 2.32 20.60 2.23
CA PHE A 229 3.28 20.77 1.16
C PHE A 229 4.23 19.57 1.09
N GLN A 230 4.72 19.32 -0.12
CA GLN A 230 5.72 18.30 -0.40
C GLN A 230 6.78 18.89 -1.33
N LEU A 231 8.03 18.79 -0.92
CA LEU A 231 9.20 19.09 -1.73
C LEU A 231 9.82 17.77 -2.17
N THR A 232 10.05 17.62 -3.46
CA THR A 232 10.68 16.41 -4.03
C THR A 232 11.83 16.81 -4.93
N ALA A 233 12.99 16.23 -4.70
CA ALA A 233 14.13 16.27 -5.60
C ALA A 233 14.37 14.87 -6.15
N ARG A 234 14.50 14.75 -7.48
CA ARG A 234 14.65 13.47 -8.15
C ARG A 234 15.72 13.54 -9.24
N ARG A 235 16.56 12.53 -9.26
CA ARG A 235 17.49 12.27 -10.38
C ARG A 235 17.19 10.89 -10.93
N ARG A 236 16.92 10.82 -12.23
CA ARG A 236 16.60 9.60 -12.94
C ARG A 236 17.50 9.46 -14.15
N THR A 237 18.03 8.25 -14.33
CA THR A 237 18.78 7.85 -15.53
C THR A 237 18.00 6.73 -16.20
N ASP A 238 17.55 6.97 -17.41
CA ASP A 238 16.90 5.97 -18.25
C ASP A 238 17.97 5.34 -19.16
N GLU A 239 18.02 4.00 -19.23
CA GLU A 239 18.95 3.21 -20.03
C GLU A 239 18.18 2.52 -21.14
N SER A 240 18.73 2.59 -22.37
CA SER A 240 18.14 1.94 -23.54
C SER A 240 18.10 0.41 -23.38
N SER A 241 17.10 -0.20 -24.00
CA SER A 241 16.99 -1.65 -24.13
C SER A 241 16.99 -2.04 -25.60
N TYR A 242 17.07 -3.34 -25.89
CA TYR A 242 16.94 -3.82 -27.27
C TYR A 242 15.53 -3.57 -27.85
N LEU A 243 14.52 -3.32 -26.98
CA LEU A 243 13.15 -2.98 -27.37
C LEU A 243 13.01 -1.49 -27.68
N ILE A 244 13.77 -0.63 -26.96
CA ILE A 244 13.73 0.83 -27.13
C ILE A 244 15.16 1.37 -27.18
N PRO A 245 15.74 1.52 -28.38
CA PRO A 245 16.99 2.25 -28.55
C PRO A 245 16.77 3.74 -28.39
N PHE A 246 17.68 4.42 -27.68
CA PHE A 246 17.68 5.88 -27.60
C PHE A 246 18.57 6.44 -28.71
N LEU A 247 18.07 7.46 -29.40
CA LEU A 247 18.78 8.16 -30.45
C LEU A 247 18.90 9.63 -30.08
N ARG A 248 20.10 10.14 -30.12
CA ARG A 248 20.38 11.58 -30.01
C ARG A 248 20.46 12.18 -31.39
N LYS A 249 19.68 13.22 -31.63
CA LYS A 249 19.75 14.01 -32.85
C LYS A 249 20.82 15.08 -32.71
N ASP A 250 21.81 15.06 -33.58
CA ASP A 250 22.87 16.06 -33.66
C ASP A 250 22.91 16.60 -35.09
N GLY A 251 22.24 17.73 -35.30
CA GLY A 251 21.93 18.24 -36.64
C GLY A 251 20.96 17.32 -37.40
N GLU A 252 21.39 16.77 -38.52
CA GLU A 252 20.62 15.79 -39.34
C GLU A 252 20.97 14.33 -39.02
N VAL A 253 21.97 14.10 -38.18
CA VAL A 253 22.48 12.75 -37.89
C VAL A 253 21.87 12.26 -36.58
N TYR A 254 21.44 10.99 -36.59
CA TYR A 254 20.97 10.28 -35.40
C TYR A 254 22.03 9.33 -34.91
N SER A 255 22.54 9.51 -33.72
CA SER A 255 23.51 8.61 -33.06
C SER A 255 22.88 7.85 -31.91
N PRO A 256 23.13 6.52 -31.75
CA PRO A 256 22.59 5.77 -30.61
C PRO A 256 23.26 6.23 -29.32
N VAL A 257 22.44 6.37 -28.28
CA VAL A 257 22.86 6.76 -26.92
C VAL A 257 22.45 5.67 -25.97
N LYS A 258 23.37 5.30 -25.07
CA LYS A 258 23.11 4.24 -24.10
C LYS A 258 22.11 4.65 -23.01
N ASP A 259 22.26 5.86 -22.49
CA ASP A 259 21.46 6.38 -21.42
C ASP A 259 21.32 7.91 -21.50
N PHE A 260 20.32 8.43 -20.79
CA PHE A 260 20.21 9.85 -20.52
C PHE A 260 19.70 10.08 -19.10
N SER A 261 20.11 11.18 -18.48
CA SER A 261 19.76 11.54 -17.13
C SER A 261 18.90 12.78 -17.08
N THR A 262 17.88 12.76 -16.24
CA THR A 262 17.03 13.90 -15.92
C THR A 262 17.10 14.22 -14.45
N SER A 263 17.08 15.51 -14.10
CA SER A 263 16.94 15.98 -12.73
C SER A 263 15.70 16.84 -12.64
N ALA A 264 14.90 16.65 -11.61
CA ALA A 264 13.67 17.37 -11.38
C ALA A 264 13.55 17.80 -9.92
N ALA A 265 13.02 19.00 -9.71
CA ALA A 265 12.56 19.50 -8.41
C ALA A 265 11.07 19.80 -8.52
N GLU A 266 10.28 19.34 -7.57
CA GLU A 266 8.83 19.47 -7.55
C GLU A 266 8.39 20.05 -6.21
N LEU A 267 7.52 21.04 -6.25
CA LEU A 267 6.79 21.56 -5.09
C LEU A 267 5.31 21.30 -5.28
N LYS A 268 4.72 20.47 -4.42
CA LYS A 268 3.30 20.22 -4.36
C LYS A 268 2.70 20.93 -3.16
N LEU A 269 1.72 21.79 -3.41
CA LEU A 269 0.94 22.50 -2.39
C LEU A 269 -0.50 21.98 -2.44
N ARG A 270 -1.09 21.77 -1.27
CA ARG A 270 -2.49 21.38 -1.15
C ARG A 270 -3.13 22.13 0.01
N TYR A 271 -4.31 22.68 -0.24
CA TYR A 271 -5.12 23.32 0.78
C TYR A 271 -6.54 22.77 0.73
N ALA A 272 -6.95 22.09 1.77
CA ALA A 272 -8.26 21.46 1.91
C ALA A 272 -8.79 21.70 3.33
N PRO A 273 -9.28 22.91 3.63
CA PRO A 273 -9.80 23.22 4.97
C PRO A 273 -11.05 22.40 5.25
N ASN A 274 -11.20 21.98 6.51
CA ASN A 274 -12.33 21.19 6.98
C ASN A 274 -12.53 19.84 6.27
N GLU A 275 -11.52 19.34 5.57
CA GLU A 275 -11.60 18.00 4.98
C GLU A 275 -11.74 16.95 6.07
N LYS A 276 -12.69 16.05 5.88
CA LYS A 276 -12.85 14.85 6.68
C LYS A 276 -12.51 13.65 5.82
N PHE A 277 -11.72 12.74 6.34
CA PHE A 277 -11.28 11.57 5.59
C PHE A 277 -11.42 10.29 6.42
N PHE A 278 -11.54 9.19 5.70
CA PHE A 278 -11.50 7.84 6.22
C PHE A 278 -10.09 7.29 6.02
N GLN A 279 -9.43 6.86 7.08
CA GLN A 279 -8.09 6.28 7.01
C GLN A 279 -8.16 4.79 7.28
N THR A 280 -7.75 4.02 6.29
CA THR A 280 -7.49 2.58 6.41
C THR A 280 -6.00 2.34 6.62
N GLN A 281 -5.64 1.08 6.83
CA GLN A 281 -4.27 0.60 6.93
C GLN A 281 -3.34 1.10 5.80
N TRP A 282 -3.84 1.14 4.57
CA TRP A 282 -3.05 1.43 3.37
C TRP A 282 -3.37 2.77 2.71
N ASN A 283 -4.59 3.23 2.84
CA ASN A 283 -5.10 4.35 2.08
C ASN A 283 -5.88 5.32 2.96
N ARG A 284 -5.91 6.55 2.50
CA ARG A 284 -6.71 7.63 3.05
C ARG A 284 -7.66 8.13 1.96
N PHE A 285 -8.96 8.14 2.25
CA PHE A 285 -10.02 8.55 1.35
C PHE A 285 -10.73 9.77 1.93
N PRO A 286 -10.94 10.83 1.13
CA PRO A 286 -11.68 12.03 1.54
C PRO A 286 -13.16 11.75 1.78
#